data_9bb02e0d45c49eb17d6c02baf1646a12
#
_entry.id   9bb02e0d45c49eb17d6c02baf1646a12
#
_cell.length_a   1.000
_cell.length_b   1.000
_cell.length_c   1.000
_cell.angle_alpha   90.00
_cell.angle_beta   90.00
_cell.angle_gamma   90.00
#
_symmetry.space_group_name_H-M   'P 1'
#
loop_
_entity.id
_entity.type
_entity.pdbx_description
1 polymer ?
#
loop_
_entity_poly.entity_id
_entity_poly.type
_entity_poly.pdbx_seq_one_letter_code
_entity_poly.pdbx_strand_id
1 'polypeptide(L)'
;MTPEVSLLIAVGFFEQLGRLADTYLRILAAPWAKLEVLWAVIPVYASLVIGIFFQAGKKATWGSTVASGFALVWVTANWSRHTILTIARDPSTFEFFKYSLPFLVTLCCMTLGVVAIILGFRKKAPRVCRIIGHFTFNTYILISIYPMQAHLLDWTVERFAAIALFAPLFWLGIFLLTSTRRLKKLKAKKR
;
A
#
# COMPACT_ATOMS: atom_id res chain seq x y z
N MET A 1 -25.61 -19.30 26.44
CA MET A 1 -25.62 -18.90 25.00
C MET A 1 -26.03 -20.13 24.23
N THR A 2 -27.17 -20.09 23.56
CA THR A 2 -27.67 -21.28 22.84
C THR A 2 -26.81 -21.53 21.59
N PRO A 3 -26.60 -22.77 21.15
CA PRO A 3 -25.76 -23.09 19.99
C PRO A 3 -26.26 -22.42 18.71
N GLU A 4 -27.55 -22.12 18.59
CA GLU A 4 -28.10 -21.38 17.47
C GLU A 4 -27.65 -19.93 17.39
N VAL A 5 -27.53 -19.24 18.54
CA VAL A 5 -27.03 -17.84 18.58
C VAL A 5 -25.56 -17.77 18.19
N SER A 6 -24.76 -18.73 18.62
CA SER A 6 -23.35 -18.79 18.24
C SER A 6 -23.15 -19.08 16.75
N LEU A 7 -24.01 -19.91 16.15
CA LEU A 7 -23.99 -20.19 14.72
C LEU A 7 -24.39 -18.96 13.90
N LEU A 8 -25.43 -18.24 14.29
CA LEU A 8 -25.88 -17.01 13.62
C LEU A 8 -24.79 -15.91 13.66
N ILE A 9 -24.12 -15.74 14.80
CA ILE A 9 -23.00 -14.80 14.93
C ILE A 9 -21.85 -15.21 14.02
N ALA A 10 -21.51 -16.50 13.96
CA ALA A 10 -20.45 -17.00 13.11
C ALA A 10 -20.76 -16.78 11.62
N VAL A 11 -21.97 -17.09 11.17
CA VAL A 11 -22.40 -16.87 9.78
C VAL A 11 -22.33 -15.38 9.41
N GLY A 12 -22.86 -14.50 10.26
CA GLY A 12 -22.79 -13.05 10.04
C GLY A 12 -21.36 -12.52 9.99
N PHE A 13 -20.46 -13.06 10.81
CA PHE A 13 -19.04 -12.71 10.78
C PHE A 13 -18.35 -13.11 9.46
N PHE A 14 -18.59 -14.35 8.99
CA PHE A 14 -18.01 -14.81 7.72
C PHE A 14 -18.56 -14.05 6.51
N GLU A 15 -19.83 -13.68 6.53
CA GLU A 15 -20.43 -12.85 5.48
C GLU A 15 -19.82 -11.45 5.44
N GLN A 16 -19.63 -10.81 6.60
CA GLN A 16 -18.94 -9.54 6.73
C GLN A 16 -17.50 -9.63 6.22
N LEU A 17 -16.78 -10.68 6.59
CA LEU A 17 -15.41 -10.92 6.16
C LEU A 17 -15.33 -11.09 4.64
N GLY A 18 -16.28 -11.84 4.06
CA GLY A 18 -16.40 -12.02 2.61
C GLY A 18 -16.62 -10.70 1.86
N ARG A 19 -17.52 -9.83 2.37
CA ARG A 19 -17.76 -8.50 1.80
C ARG A 19 -16.50 -7.62 1.85
N LEU A 20 -15.81 -7.61 2.99
CA LEU A 20 -14.55 -6.83 3.12
C LEU A 20 -13.46 -7.36 2.18
N ALA A 21 -13.38 -8.68 1.97
CA ALA A 21 -12.45 -9.28 1.02
C ALA A 21 -12.75 -8.86 -0.42
N ASP A 22 -14.03 -8.92 -0.84
CA ASP A 22 -14.48 -8.46 -2.16
C ASP A 22 -14.18 -6.97 -2.34
N THR A 23 -14.49 -6.14 -1.34
CA THR A 23 -14.17 -4.71 -1.32
C THR A 23 -12.68 -4.47 -1.51
N TYR A 24 -11.82 -5.24 -0.84
CA TYR A 24 -10.37 -5.14 -0.97
C TYR A 24 -9.88 -5.54 -2.37
N LEU A 25 -10.41 -6.60 -2.95
CA LEU A 25 -10.08 -7.01 -4.32
C LEU A 25 -10.49 -5.94 -5.35
N ARG A 26 -11.65 -5.33 -5.17
CA ARG A 26 -12.10 -4.19 -6.01
C ARG A 26 -11.18 -2.98 -5.90
N ILE A 27 -10.66 -2.70 -4.69
CA ILE A 27 -9.66 -1.63 -4.49
C ILE A 27 -8.40 -1.94 -5.31
N LEU A 28 -7.88 -3.15 -5.26
CA LEU A 28 -6.69 -3.55 -6.03
C LEU A 28 -6.94 -3.55 -7.55
N ALA A 29 -8.15 -3.84 -7.98
CA ALA A 29 -8.52 -3.87 -9.38
C ALA A 29 -8.82 -2.48 -9.97
N ALA A 30 -9.23 -1.51 -9.15
CA ALA A 30 -9.67 -0.19 -9.61
C ALA A 30 -8.68 0.56 -10.53
N PRO A 31 -7.35 0.55 -10.30
CA PRO A 31 -6.41 1.23 -11.19
C PRO A 31 -6.36 0.64 -12.61
N TRP A 32 -6.71 -0.64 -12.77
CA TRP A 32 -6.68 -1.32 -14.06
C TRP A 32 -7.82 -0.90 -15.00
N ALA A 33 -8.85 -0.24 -14.45
CA ALA A 33 -10.00 0.24 -15.23
C ALA A 33 -9.71 1.54 -16.00
N LYS A 34 -8.63 2.30 -15.62
CA LYS A 34 -8.30 3.59 -16.25
C LYS A 34 -6.82 3.65 -16.62
N LEU A 35 -6.53 3.66 -17.93
CA LEU A 35 -5.16 3.70 -18.47
C LEU A 35 -4.32 4.88 -17.96
N GLU A 36 -4.92 6.06 -17.80
CA GLU A 36 -4.24 7.26 -17.31
C GLU A 36 -3.72 7.08 -15.87
N VAL A 37 -4.45 6.33 -15.06
CA VAL A 37 -4.06 6.02 -13.68
C VAL A 37 -3.10 4.86 -13.65
N LEU A 38 -3.34 3.85 -14.49
CA LEU A 38 -2.50 2.66 -14.58
C LEU A 38 -1.04 3.02 -14.89
N TRP A 39 -0.81 3.96 -15.82
CA TRP A 39 0.53 4.44 -16.14
C TRP A 39 1.32 4.92 -14.91
N ALA A 40 0.67 5.64 -14.04
CA ALA A 40 1.30 6.15 -12.83
C ALA A 40 1.52 5.08 -11.76
N VAL A 41 0.70 4.02 -11.75
CA VAL A 41 0.75 2.93 -10.79
C VAL A 41 1.70 1.81 -11.23
N ILE A 42 1.92 1.62 -12.53
CA ILE A 42 2.83 0.60 -13.07
C ILE A 42 4.21 0.61 -12.40
N PRO A 43 4.92 1.75 -12.21
CA PRO A 43 6.21 1.76 -11.53
C PRO A 43 6.13 1.24 -10.09
N VAL A 44 5.00 1.49 -9.40
CA VAL A 44 4.79 1.03 -8.02
C VAL A 44 4.57 -0.48 -7.97
N TYR A 45 3.74 -1.02 -8.88
CA TYR A 45 3.56 -2.47 -9.02
C TYR A 45 4.86 -3.17 -9.43
N ALA A 46 5.59 -2.61 -10.41
CA ALA A 46 6.88 -3.13 -10.82
C ALA A 46 7.87 -3.15 -9.64
N SER A 47 7.90 -2.08 -8.86
CA SER A 47 8.71 -1.99 -7.64
C SER A 47 8.32 -3.05 -6.61
N LEU A 48 7.02 -3.34 -6.43
CA LEU A 48 6.56 -4.41 -5.55
C LEU A 48 7.08 -5.77 -6.03
N VAL A 49 6.91 -6.07 -7.31
CA VAL A 49 7.36 -7.33 -7.91
C VAL A 49 8.88 -7.48 -7.75
N ILE A 50 9.66 -6.46 -8.10
CA ILE A 50 11.11 -6.43 -7.92
C ILE A 50 11.48 -6.63 -6.45
N GLY A 51 10.79 -5.93 -5.53
CA GLY A 51 10.99 -6.08 -4.09
C GLY A 51 10.76 -7.51 -3.60
N ILE A 52 9.69 -8.17 -4.07
CA ILE A 52 9.38 -9.56 -3.73
C ILE A 52 10.50 -10.51 -4.21
N PHE A 53 10.96 -10.37 -5.46
CA PHE A 53 11.94 -11.28 -6.04
C PHE A 53 13.37 -11.04 -5.55
N PHE A 54 13.79 -9.79 -5.44
CA PHE A 54 15.20 -9.43 -5.19
C PHE A 54 15.50 -9.00 -3.76
N GLN A 55 14.53 -8.43 -3.04
CA GLN A 55 14.74 -7.90 -1.68
C GLN A 55 14.13 -8.76 -0.59
N ALA A 56 13.28 -9.73 -0.93
CA ALA A 56 12.63 -10.59 0.06
C ALA A 56 13.66 -11.23 1.01
N GLY A 57 13.56 -10.91 2.31
CA GLY A 57 14.40 -11.42 3.40
C GLY A 57 15.83 -10.88 3.43
N LYS A 58 16.19 -9.84 2.68
CA LYS A 58 17.41 -9.07 2.91
C LYS A 58 17.12 -8.00 3.98
N LYS A 59 18.15 -7.68 4.78
CA LYS A 59 18.05 -6.55 5.70
C LYS A 59 17.88 -5.26 4.90
N ALA A 60 17.04 -4.35 5.40
CA ALA A 60 16.91 -3.02 4.81
C ALA A 60 18.28 -2.33 4.77
N THR A 61 18.62 -1.78 3.62
CA THR A 61 19.86 -1.05 3.35
C THR A 61 19.57 0.43 3.16
N TRP A 62 20.59 1.26 3.19
CA TRP A 62 20.47 2.68 2.84
C TRP A 62 19.85 2.88 1.45
N GLY A 63 20.30 2.06 0.49
CA GLY A 63 19.75 2.10 -0.87
C GLY A 63 18.27 1.74 -0.92
N SER A 64 17.80 0.75 -0.15
CA SER A 64 16.36 0.43 -0.09
C SER A 64 15.55 1.53 0.57
N THR A 65 16.12 2.27 1.54
CA THR A 65 15.47 3.43 2.17
C THR A 65 15.31 4.58 1.17
N VAL A 66 16.35 4.87 0.40
CA VAL A 66 16.30 5.88 -0.67
C VAL A 66 15.28 5.48 -1.73
N ALA A 67 15.28 4.22 -2.18
CA ALA A 67 14.31 3.73 -3.16
C ALA A 67 12.86 3.82 -2.66
N SER A 68 12.60 3.47 -1.40
CA SER A 68 11.28 3.67 -0.77
C SER A 68 10.88 5.15 -0.73
N GLY A 69 11.82 6.04 -0.41
CA GLY A 69 11.61 7.47 -0.39
C GLY A 69 11.22 8.00 -1.78
N PHE A 70 11.93 7.60 -2.83
CA PHE A 70 11.59 7.98 -4.21
C PHE A 70 10.19 7.46 -4.62
N ALA A 71 9.84 6.21 -4.28
CA ALA A 71 8.52 5.69 -4.56
C ALA A 71 7.41 6.49 -3.86
N LEU A 72 7.62 6.89 -2.60
CA LEU A 72 6.70 7.74 -1.85
C LEU A 72 6.54 9.11 -2.52
N VAL A 73 7.63 9.78 -2.85
CA VAL A 73 7.62 11.10 -3.51
C VAL A 73 6.93 11.01 -4.87
N TRP A 74 7.24 9.99 -5.67
CA TRP A 74 6.62 9.78 -6.98
C TRP A 74 5.11 9.64 -6.90
N VAL A 75 4.65 8.75 -5.99
CA VAL A 75 3.22 8.48 -5.81
C VAL A 75 2.49 9.72 -5.31
N THR A 76 3.05 10.42 -4.34
CA THR A 76 2.42 11.62 -3.77
C THR A 76 2.40 12.80 -4.74
N ALA A 77 3.42 12.96 -5.58
CA ALA A 77 3.41 13.94 -6.66
C ALA A 77 2.26 13.67 -7.66
N ASN A 78 2.04 12.39 -7.97
CA ASN A 78 0.95 11.99 -8.84
C ASN A 78 -0.44 12.19 -8.19
N TRP A 79 -0.60 11.86 -6.92
CA TRP A 79 -1.83 12.17 -6.18
C TRP A 79 -2.13 13.66 -6.16
N SER A 80 -1.13 14.50 -5.88
CA SER A 80 -1.26 15.95 -5.91
C SER A 80 -1.74 16.44 -7.27
N ARG A 81 -1.16 15.91 -8.36
CA ARG A 81 -1.59 16.22 -9.73
C ARG A 81 -3.07 15.86 -9.94
N HIS A 82 -3.50 14.65 -9.57
CA HIS A 82 -4.89 14.23 -9.72
C HIS A 82 -5.84 15.12 -8.92
N THR A 83 -5.51 15.42 -7.67
CA THR A 83 -6.33 16.31 -6.83
C THR A 83 -6.44 17.71 -7.42
N ILE A 84 -5.33 18.29 -7.87
CA ILE A 84 -5.33 19.63 -8.49
C ILE A 84 -6.18 19.63 -9.77
N LEU A 85 -6.03 18.62 -10.63
CA LEU A 85 -6.80 18.53 -11.87
C LEU A 85 -8.30 18.33 -11.60
N THR A 86 -8.67 17.60 -10.56
CA THR A 86 -10.08 17.40 -10.17
C THR A 86 -10.69 18.72 -9.71
N ILE A 87 -10.00 19.45 -8.85
CA ILE A 87 -10.45 20.77 -8.37
C ILE A 87 -10.50 21.79 -9.49
N ALA A 88 -9.52 21.79 -10.40
CA ALA A 88 -9.48 22.73 -11.53
C ALA A 88 -10.59 22.49 -12.56
N ARG A 89 -11.05 21.24 -12.72
CA ARG A 89 -12.16 20.90 -13.64
C ARG A 89 -13.51 21.37 -13.11
N ASP A 90 -13.71 21.31 -11.80
CA ASP A 90 -14.95 21.75 -11.19
C ASP A 90 -14.66 22.39 -9.80
N PRO A 91 -14.37 23.71 -9.80
CA PRO A 91 -14.11 24.44 -8.56
C PRO A 91 -15.31 24.48 -7.61
N SER A 92 -16.53 24.30 -8.12
CA SER A 92 -17.78 24.34 -7.31
C SER A 92 -17.90 23.10 -6.42
N THR A 93 -17.22 22.00 -6.76
CA THR A 93 -17.20 20.77 -5.96
C THR A 93 -16.16 20.75 -4.86
N PHE A 94 -15.43 21.85 -4.65
CA PHE A 94 -14.43 21.91 -3.59
C PHE A 94 -15.07 21.90 -2.21
N GLU A 95 -15.18 20.71 -1.65
CA GLU A 95 -15.57 20.50 -0.24
C GLU A 95 -14.32 20.29 0.60
N PHE A 96 -14.02 21.25 1.46
CA PHE A 96 -12.82 21.20 2.32
C PHE A 96 -12.69 19.88 3.07
N PHE A 97 -13.77 19.38 3.66
CA PHE A 97 -13.76 18.12 4.42
C PHE A 97 -13.50 16.88 3.54
N LYS A 98 -13.97 16.87 2.31
CA LYS A 98 -13.77 15.76 1.37
C LYS A 98 -12.33 15.65 0.93
N TYR A 99 -11.64 16.76 0.76
CA TYR A 99 -10.24 16.79 0.30
C TYR A 99 -9.21 16.85 1.45
N SER A 100 -9.63 17.14 2.68
CA SER A 100 -8.72 17.29 3.83
C SER A 100 -7.97 15.99 4.14
N LEU A 101 -8.65 14.84 4.18
CA LEU A 101 -8.03 13.55 4.46
C LEU A 101 -7.06 13.12 3.35
N PRO A 102 -7.43 13.12 2.06
CA PRO A 102 -6.49 12.88 0.96
C PRO A 102 -5.27 13.81 0.99
N PHE A 103 -5.47 15.10 1.25
CA PHE A 103 -4.38 16.08 1.33
C PHE A 103 -3.45 15.78 2.50
N LEU A 104 -3.98 15.47 3.68
CA LEU A 104 -3.18 15.10 4.86
C LEU A 104 -2.34 13.86 4.60
N VAL A 105 -2.94 12.80 4.03
CA VAL A 105 -2.24 11.56 3.68
C VAL A 105 -1.12 11.85 2.66
N THR A 106 -1.41 12.65 1.64
CA THR A 106 -0.42 13.05 0.62
C THR A 106 0.75 13.80 1.26
N LEU A 107 0.47 14.77 2.12
CA LEU A 107 1.49 15.57 2.82
C LEU A 107 2.35 14.70 3.73
N CYS A 108 1.75 13.81 4.52
CA CYS A 108 2.47 12.88 5.37
C CYS A 108 3.38 11.95 4.56
N CYS A 109 2.87 11.34 3.48
CA CYS A 109 3.64 10.45 2.63
C CYS A 109 4.78 11.18 1.90
N MET A 110 4.54 12.41 1.42
CA MET A 110 5.56 13.24 0.80
C MET A 110 6.68 13.56 1.79
N THR A 111 6.33 14.00 2.99
CA THR A 111 7.29 14.32 4.05
C THR A 111 8.11 13.09 4.42
N LEU A 112 7.47 11.94 4.63
CA LEU A 112 8.17 10.68 4.90
C LEU A 112 9.10 10.29 3.75
N GLY A 113 8.70 10.47 2.50
CA GLY A 113 9.52 10.20 1.33
C GLY A 113 10.77 11.07 1.28
N VAL A 114 10.63 12.38 1.48
CA VAL A 114 11.77 13.32 1.50
C VAL A 114 12.71 13.01 2.67
N VAL A 115 12.18 12.77 3.86
CA VAL A 115 12.98 12.38 5.04
C VAL A 115 13.73 11.08 4.77
N ALA A 116 13.09 10.07 4.16
CA ALA A 116 13.72 8.80 3.82
C ALA A 116 14.90 8.99 2.85
N ILE A 117 14.73 9.83 1.83
CA ILE A 117 15.80 10.16 0.87
C ILE A 117 16.98 10.82 1.59
N ILE A 118 16.71 11.87 2.38
CA ILE A 118 17.76 12.62 3.09
C ILE A 118 18.51 11.71 4.08
N LEU A 119 17.80 10.93 4.89
CA LEU A 119 18.41 10.02 5.87
C LEU A 119 19.19 8.90 5.19
N GLY A 120 18.67 8.36 4.08
CA GLY A 120 19.34 7.32 3.31
C GLY A 120 20.65 7.80 2.68
N PHE A 121 20.68 8.99 2.06
CA PHE A 121 21.90 9.59 1.51
C PHE A 121 22.91 9.97 2.60
N ARG A 122 22.44 10.54 3.70
CA ARG A 122 23.31 10.92 4.83
C ARG A 122 23.76 9.73 5.68
N LYS A 123 23.25 8.53 5.43
CA LYS A 123 23.50 7.30 6.21
C LYS A 123 23.30 7.51 7.72
N LYS A 124 22.30 8.32 8.07
CA LYS A 124 21.94 8.65 9.45
C LYS A 124 20.68 7.88 9.88
N ALA A 125 20.48 7.75 11.21
CA ALA A 125 19.32 7.12 11.83
C ALA A 125 19.02 5.69 11.32
N PRO A 126 19.91 4.69 11.56
CA PRO A 126 19.79 3.34 11.00
C PRO A 126 18.51 2.61 11.42
N ARG A 127 17.92 2.95 12.59
CA ARG A 127 16.64 2.37 13.04
C ARG A 127 15.49 2.85 12.17
N VAL A 128 15.41 4.16 11.91
CA VAL A 128 14.36 4.77 11.06
C VAL A 128 14.49 4.26 9.62
N CYS A 129 15.71 4.25 9.09
CA CYS A 129 15.98 3.73 7.75
C CYS A 129 15.62 2.25 7.61
N ARG A 130 15.75 1.44 8.67
CA ARG A 130 15.34 0.05 8.65
C ARG A 130 13.82 -0.09 8.54
N ILE A 131 13.05 0.75 9.22
CA ILE A 131 11.57 0.74 9.17
C ILE A 131 11.10 1.19 7.77
N ILE A 132 11.58 2.34 7.30
CA ILE A 132 11.17 2.89 6.00
C ILE A 132 11.71 2.04 4.85
N GLY A 133 12.90 1.45 5.00
CA GLY A 133 13.54 0.61 4.00
C GLY A 133 12.91 -0.77 3.81
N HIS A 134 11.86 -1.12 4.55
CA HIS A 134 11.00 -2.28 4.27
C HIS A 134 10.13 -2.01 3.03
N PHE A 135 10.79 -1.90 1.90
CA PHE A 135 10.25 -1.47 0.61
C PHE A 135 8.97 -2.21 0.22
N THR A 136 8.94 -3.53 0.37
CA THR A 136 7.79 -4.36 -0.02
C THR A 136 6.53 -4.00 0.76
N PHE A 137 6.65 -3.76 2.07
CA PHE A 137 5.52 -3.40 2.91
C PHE A 137 4.98 -2.00 2.56
N ASN A 138 5.88 -1.01 2.43
CA ASN A 138 5.50 0.35 2.09
C ASN A 138 4.84 0.44 0.71
N THR A 139 5.41 -0.25 -0.29
CA THR A 139 4.83 -0.31 -1.64
C THR A 139 3.45 -0.95 -1.63
N TYR A 140 3.25 -1.97 -0.79
CA TYR A 140 1.96 -2.64 -0.69
C TYR A 140 0.86 -1.73 -0.11
N ILE A 141 1.18 -0.97 0.94
CA ILE A 141 0.27 0.03 1.51
C ILE A 141 -0.06 1.11 0.46
N LEU A 142 0.96 1.59 -0.26
CA LEU A 142 0.76 2.60 -1.31
C LEU A 142 -0.19 2.11 -2.40
N ILE A 143 -0.04 0.88 -2.87
CA ILE A 143 -0.93 0.26 -3.86
C ILE A 143 -2.37 0.21 -3.32
N SER A 144 -2.54 -0.20 -2.05
CA SER A 144 -3.86 -0.33 -1.43
C SER A 144 -4.58 1.02 -1.24
N ILE A 145 -3.84 2.09 -0.96
CA ILE A 145 -4.41 3.43 -0.74
C ILE A 145 -4.58 4.19 -2.06
N TYR A 146 -3.81 3.83 -3.09
CA TYR A 146 -3.73 4.56 -4.35
C TYR A 146 -5.09 4.88 -4.99
N PRO A 147 -6.05 3.94 -5.10
CA PRO A 147 -7.32 4.21 -5.76
C PRO A 147 -8.16 5.30 -5.10
N MET A 148 -8.11 5.41 -3.76
CA MET A 148 -8.80 6.45 -3.04
C MET A 148 -8.10 7.80 -3.20
N GLN A 149 -6.77 7.82 -3.16
CA GLN A 149 -5.98 9.03 -3.35
C GLN A 149 -6.04 9.57 -4.79
N ALA A 150 -6.19 8.69 -5.76
CA ALA A 150 -6.39 9.06 -7.17
C ALA A 150 -7.85 9.40 -7.52
N HIS A 151 -8.72 9.52 -6.52
CA HIS A 151 -10.16 9.79 -6.70
C HIS A 151 -10.88 8.81 -7.65
N LEU A 152 -10.40 7.55 -7.72
CA LEU A 152 -11.09 6.47 -8.42
C LEU A 152 -12.21 5.87 -7.56
N LEU A 153 -11.99 5.87 -6.27
CA LEU A 153 -12.90 5.36 -5.25
C LEU A 153 -12.96 6.37 -4.09
N ASP A 154 -14.14 6.54 -3.50
CA ASP A 154 -14.31 7.41 -2.35
C ASP A 154 -13.74 6.78 -1.08
N TRP A 155 -13.35 7.62 -0.12
CA TRP A 155 -12.96 7.20 1.21
C TRP A 155 -14.21 6.79 2.01
N THR A 156 -14.35 5.49 2.30
CA THR A 156 -15.41 4.95 3.15
C THR A 156 -14.82 4.15 4.29
N VAL A 157 -15.56 4.07 5.42
CA VAL A 157 -15.14 3.28 6.59
C VAL A 157 -14.94 1.81 6.20
N GLU A 158 -15.80 1.27 5.33
CA GLU A 158 -15.70 -0.09 4.85
C GLU A 158 -14.40 -0.35 4.07
N ARG A 159 -14.02 0.56 3.15
CA ARG A 159 -12.76 0.46 2.40
C ARG A 159 -11.55 0.59 3.30
N PHE A 160 -11.61 1.50 4.27
CA PHE A 160 -10.55 1.63 5.26
C PHE A 160 -10.40 0.35 6.09
N ALA A 161 -11.50 -0.23 6.58
CA ALA A 161 -11.49 -1.49 7.30
C ALA A 161 -10.96 -2.65 6.44
N ALA A 162 -11.37 -2.72 5.16
CA ALA A 162 -10.88 -3.71 4.22
C ALA A 162 -9.36 -3.62 4.02
N ILE A 163 -8.80 -2.41 3.86
CA ILE A 163 -7.35 -2.20 3.75
C ILE A 163 -6.64 -2.57 5.05
N ALA A 164 -7.13 -2.08 6.19
CA ALA A 164 -6.50 -2.32 7.49
C ALA A 164 -6.42 -3.83 7.82
N LEU A 165 -7.42 -4.60 7.41
CA LEU A 165 -7.48 -6.03 7.66
C LEU A 165 -6.70 -6.84 6.60
N PHE A 166 -6.95 -6.59 5.32
CA PHE A 166 -6.44 -7.45 4.25
C PHE A 166 -5.06 -7.06 3.72
N ALA A 167 -4.64 -5.80 3.78
CA ALA A 167 -3.30 -5.43 3.33
C ALA A 167 -2.18 -6.11 4.15
N PRO A 168 -2.25 -6.16 5.51
CA PRO A 168 -1.28 -6.92 6.29
C PRO A 168 -1.34 -8.43 6.05
N LEU A 169 -2.56 -9.00 5.89
CA LEU A 169 -2.73 -10.44 5.64
C LEU A 169 -2.15 -10.86 4.29
N PHE A 170 -2.38 -10.08 3.26
CA PHE A 170 -1.83 -10.31 1.92
C PHE A 170 -0.30 -10.19 1.93
N TRP A 171 0.24 -9.16 2.58
CA TRP A 171 1.68 -9.02 2.77
C TRP A 171 2.28 -10.21 3.51
N LEU A 172 1.63 -10.67 4.58
CA LEU A 172 2.06 -11.85 5.34
C LEU A 172 2.04 -13.11 4.45
N GLY A 173 1.00 -13.30 3.63
CA GLY A 173 0.91 -14.40 2.67
C GLY A 173 2.08 -14.40 1.68
N ILE A 174 2.38 -13.26 1.07
CA ILE A 174 3.52 -13.09 0.17
C ILE A 174 4.84 -13.36 0.91
N PHE A 175 5.00 -12.85 2.11
CA PHE A 175 6.20 -13.08 2.94
C PHE A 175 6.41 -14.56 3.25
N LEU A 176 5.37 -15.28 3.62
CA LEU A 176 5.43 -16.72 3.90
C LEU A 176 5.78 -17.53 2.64
N LEU A 177 5.15 -17.23 1.49
CA LEU A 177 5.44 -17.89 0.22
C LEU A 177 6.89 -17.69 -0.24
N THR A 178 7.42 -16.48 -0.04
CA THR A 178 8.83 -16.20 -0.40
C THR A 178 9.82 -16.82 0.56
N SER A 179 9.48 -16.91 1.84
CA SER A 179 10.32 -17.55 2.88
C SER A 179 10.43 -19.06 2.66
N THR A 180 9.33 -19.73 2.33
CA THR A 180 9.34 -21.19 2.05
C THR A 180 10.16 -21.56 0.82
N ARG A 181 10.14 -20.75 -0.23
CA ARG A 181 10.99 -20.95 -1.42
C ARG A 181 12.48 -20.86 -1.10
N ARG A 182 12.88 -20.01 -0.14
CA ARG A 182 14.27 -19.91 0.31
C ARG A 182 14.74 -21.11 1.09
N LEU A 183 13.92 -21.60 2.01
CA LEU A 183 14.26 -22.79 2.78
C LEU A 183 14.49 -24.00 1.86
N LYS A 184 13.68 -24.14 0.80
CA LYS A 184 13.89 -25.18 -0.24
C LYS A 184 15.22 -25.00 -0.98
N LYS A 185 15.58 -23.76 -1.39
CA LYS A 185 16.86 -23.48 -2.06
C LYS A 185 18.08 -23.75 -1.17
N LEU A 186 18.00 -23.42 0.11
CA LEU A 186 19.07 -23.68 1.08
C LEU A 186 19.26 -25.17 1.33
N LYS A 187 18.18 -25.96 1.41
CA LYS A 187 18.24 -27.43 1.52
C LYS A 187 18.82 -28.07 0.26
N ALA A 188 18.48 -27.58 -0.93
CA ALA A 188 19.04 -28.09 -2.18
C ALA A 188 20.54 -27.80 -2.37
N LYS A 189 21.05 -26.71 -1.77
CA LYS A 189 22.48 -26.34 -1.82
C LYS A 189 23.36 -27.10 -0.83
N LYS A 190 22.75 -27.74 0.17
CA LYS A 190 23.45 -28.56 1.19
C LYS A 190 23.52 -30.06 0.84
N ARG A 191 22.83 -30.46 -0.21
CA ARG A 191 22.95 -31.78 -0.84
C ARG A 191 23.91 -31.72 -2.05
#